data_eba794a0562cad7fef16d71af1ae5978
#
_entry.id   eba794a0562cad7fef16d71af1ae5978
#
_cell.length_a   1.000
_cell.length_b   1.000
_cell.length_c   1.000
_cell.angle_alpha   90.00
_cell.angle_beta   90.00
_cell.angle_gamma   90.00
#
_symmetry.space_group_name_H-M   'P 1'
#
loop_
_entity.id
_entity.type
_entity.pdbx_description
1 polymer ?
#
loop_
_entity_poly.entity_id
_entity_poly.type
_entity_poly.pdbx_seq_one_letter_code
_entity_poly.pdbx_strand_id
1 'polypeptide(L)'
;MVLVFAAVGVSGSGKTTTLEYLISKLSDEGYRVGAIKHIHRENFTIDKEGTNTWKFSKAGAKVTMAVSPEEIAIIKKTRSSTYSLDQIIDLLEEEQLDVIFIEGFHSSIAKRADITKIVTAKNTDDLEKTLNETVQPILAITGLIAQNKTTIKKTKIPIIALPDEGEQLLELVKKHFNQQPKPS
;
A
#
# COMPACT_ATOMS: atom_id res chain seq x y z
N MET A 1 -5.20 -2.03 -17.05
CA MET A 1 -4.15 -1.56 -16.10
C MET A 1 -4.79 -1.59 -14.72
N VAL A 2 -4.17 -2.25 -13.75
CA VAL A 2 -4.67 -2.34 -12.37
C VAL A 2 -4.62 -0.96 -11.68
N LEU A 3 -5.60 -0.67 -10.82
CA LEU A 3 -5.59 0.54 -10.00
C LEU A 3 -4.54 0.43 -8.90
N VAL A 4 -3.76 1.50 -8.71
CA VAL A 4 -2.72 1.52 -7.67
C VAL A 4 -2.97 2.69 -6.72
N PHE A 5 -3.12 2.37 -5.44
CA PHE A 5 -3.22 3.34 -4.35
C PHE A 5 -2.06 3.16 -3.37
N ALA A 6 -1.60 4.25 -2.78
CA ALA A 6 -0.53 4.18 -1.80
C ALA A 6 -0.83 5.00 -0.55
N ALA A 7 -0.55 4.43 0.61
CA ALA A 7 -0.55 5.17 1.86
C ALA A 7 0.82 5.83 2.10
N VAL A 8 0.83 7.15 2.20
CA VAL A 8 2.05 7.95 2.44
C VAL A 8 1.96 8.72 3.76
N GLY A 9 3.07 8.81 4.45
CA GLY A 9 3.15 9.46 5.77
C GLY A 9 4.25 8.89 6.65
N VAL A 10 4.49 9.50 7.80
CA VAL A 10 5.53 9.08 8.74
C VAL A 10 5.22 7.73 9.40
N SER A 11 6.20 7.13 10.06
CA SER A 11 5.98 5.90 10.84
C SER A 11 4.95 6.14 11.96
N GLY A 12 4.03 5.20 12.15
CA GLY A 12 2.97 5.27 13.17
C GLY A 12 1.86 6.28 12.89
N SER A 13 1.73 6.79 11.66
CA SER A 13 0.67 7.75 11.30
C SER A 13 -0.69 7.11 10.97
N GLY A 14 -0.78 5.78 10.90
CA GLY A 14 -2.02 5.05 10.58
C GLY A 14 -2.07 4.49 9.15
N LYS A 15 -0.94 4.41 8.43
CA LYS A 15 -0.89 3.85 7.06
C LYS A 15 -1.45 2.43 6.99
N THR A 16 -0.90 1.55 7.81
CA THR A 16 -1.32 0.13 7.84
C THR A 16 -2.80 0.00 8.16
N THR A 17 -3.27 0.69 9.21
CA THR A 17 -4.70 0.69 9.60
C THR A 17 -5.61 1.18 8.47
N THR A 18 -5.17 2.22 7.72
CA THR A 18 -5.93 2.73 6.57
C THR A 18 -6.04 1.69 5.47
N LEU A 19 -4.92 1.03 5.14
CA LEU A 19 -4.92 0.01 4.09
C LEU A 19 -5.65 -1.26 4.53
N GLU A 20 -5.50 -1.71 5.77
CA GLU A 20 -6.25 -2.85 6.32
C GLU A 20 -7.76 -2.63 6.20
N TYR A 21 -8.25 -1.43 6.55
CA TYR A 21 -9.65 -1.08 6.41
C TYR A 21 -10.13 -1.23 4.96
N LEU A 22 -9.41 -0.62 4.01
CA LEU A 22 -9.78 -0.66 2.58
C LEU A 22 -9.68 -2.06 1.99
N ILE A 23 -8.62 -2.79 2.31
CA ILE A 23 -8.42 -4.18 1.86
C ILE A 23 -9.57 -5.06 2.34
N SER A 24 -9.91 -5.00 3.64
CA SER A 24 -11.01 -5.79 4.19
C SER A 24 -12.33 -5.48 3.49
N LYS A 25 -12.70 -4.20 3.40
CA LYS A 25 -13.98 -3.79 2.81
C LYS A 25 -14.10 -4.15 1.33
N LEU A 26 -13.06 -3.92 0.53
CA LEU A 26 -13.08 -4.27 -0.88
C LEU A 26 -13.10 -5.79 -1.11
N SER A 27 -12.36 -6.56 -0.30
CA SER A 27 -12.37 -8.02 -0.36
C SER A 27 -13.75 -8.58 0.01
N ASP A 28 -14.42 -8.02 1.03
CA ASP A 28 -15.79 -8.39 1.42
C ASP A 28 -16.80 -8.11 0.29
N GLU A 29 -16.55 -7.09 -0.52
CA GLU A 29 -17.36 -6.76 -1.71
C GLU A 29 -16.96 -7.59 -2.96
N GLY A 30 -15.98 -8.49 -2.86
CA GLY A 30 -15.57 -9.41 -3.93
C GLY A 30 -14.50 -8.87 -4.88
N TYR A 31 -13.87 -7.71 -4.59
CA TYR A 31 -12.74 -7.23 -5.36
C TYR A 31 -11.49 -8.06 -5.07
N ARG A 32 -10.68 -8.31 -6.11
CA ARG A 32 -9.37 -8.94 -5.98
C ARG A 32 -8.33 -7.89 -5.62
N VAL A 33 -7.86 -7.92 -4.39
CA VAL A 33 -7.00 -6.90 -3.80
C VAL A 33 -5.58 -7.42 -3.62
N GLY A 34 -4.60 -6.73 -4.19
CA GLY A 34 -3.18 -6.94 -3.91
C GLY A 34 -2.64 -5.96 -2.89
N ALA A 35 -1.61 -6.35 -2.16
CA ALA A 35 -0.92 -5.47 -1.22
C ALA A 35 0.60 -5.61 -1.32
N ILE A 36 1.30 -4.47 -1.35
CA ILE A 36 2.76 -4.41 -1.40
C ILE A 36 3.25 -3.64 -0.17
N LYS A 37 4.15 -4.25 0.60
CA LYS A 37 4.81 -3.62 1.76
C LYS A 37 6.30 -3.50 1.52
N HIS A 38 6.83 -2.27 1.49
CA HIS A 38 8.27 -2.05 1.49
C HIS A 38 8.83 -2.06 2.92
N ILE A 39 9.84 -2.87 3.14
CA ILE A 39 10.51 -3.02 4.43
C ILE A 39 11.95 -2.51 4.29
N HIS A 40 12.28 -1.44 5.04
CA HIS A 40 13.60 -0.81 5.00
C HIS A 40 14.66 -1.50 5.86
N ARG A 41 14.25 -2.49 6.67
CA ARG A 41 15.16 -3.16 7.60
C ARG A 41 16.15 -4.04 6.83
N GLU A 42 17.42 -3.79 6.99
CA GLU A 42 18.48 -4.65 6.46
C GLU A 42 18.40 -6.06 7.07
N ASN A 43 18.82 -7.06 6.30
CA ASN A 43 18.81 -8.48 6.68
C ASN A 43 17.43 -9.02 7.10
N PHE A 44 16.34 -8.32 6.70
CA PHE A 44 14.99 -8.84 6.93
C PHE A 44 14.71 -10.04 6.02
N THR A 45 14.02 -11.03 6.55
CA THR A 45 13.44 -12.13 5.77
C THR A 45 12.05 -12.45 6.34
N ILE A 46 11.11 -12.76 5.47
CA ILE A 46 9.80 -13.29 5.82
C ILE A 46 9.93 -14.76 6.25
N ASP A 47 10.93 -15.46 5.69
CA ASP A 47 11.19 -16.87 5.98
C ASP A 47 11.67 -17.07 7.41
N LYS A 48 11.11 -18.07 8.08
CA LYS A 48 11.46 -18.38 9.47
C LYS A 48 12.72 -19.25 9.51
N GLU A 49 13.67 -18.88 10.35
CA GLU A 49 14.88 -19.65 10.59
C GLU A 49 14.57 -21.09 11.03
N GLY A 50 15.29 -22.05 10.43
CA GLY A 50 15.12 -23.48 10.69
C GLY A 50 14.09 -24.20 9.81
N THR A 51 13.25 -23.49 9.07
CA THR A 51 12.34 -24.09 8.07
C THR A 51 13.10 -24.71 6.89
N ASN A 52 12.46 -25.57 6.11
CA ASN A 52 13.10 -26.18 4.94
C ASN A 52 13.39 -25.12 3.87
N THR A 53 12.50 -24.17 3.62
CA THR A 53 12.71 -23.05 2.69
C THR A 53 13.90 -22.19 3.10
N TRP A 54 14.04 -21.88 4.37
CA TRP A 54 15.20 -21.19 4.91
C TRP A 54 16.50 -21.96 4.69
N LYS A 55 16.50 -23.29 4.95
CA LYS A 55 17.67 -24.17 4.70
C LYS A 55 18.05 -24.18 3.23
N PHE A 56 17.08 -24.27 2.30
CA PHE A 56 17.33 -24.20 0.87
C PHE A 56 17.96 -22.87 0.45
N SER A 57 17.44 -21.75 0.98
CA SER A 57 18.01 -20.43 0.74
C SER A 57 19.45 -20.33 1.29
N LYS A 58 19.73 -20.87 2.47
CA LYS A 58 21.09 -20.91 3.05
C LYS A 58 22.04 -21.81 2.25
N ALA A 59 21.56 -22.87 1.66
CA ALA A 59 22.32 -23.76 0.76
C ALA A 59 22.63 -23.12 -0.60
N GLY A 60 22.07 -21.95 -0.90
CA GLY A 60 22.40 -21.18 -2.10
C GLY A 60 21.26 -21.05 -3.14
N ALA A 61 20.06 -21.53 -2.84
CA ALA A 61 18.93 -21.33 -3.73
C ALA A 61 18.60 -19.85 -3.89
N LYS A 62 18.53 -19.36 -5.13
CA LYS A 62 18.16 -17.98 -5.46
C LYS A 62 16.67 -17.72 -5.31
N VAL A 63 15.86 -18.73 -5.55
CA VAL A 63 14.41 -18.71 -5.39
C VAL A 63 14.01 -19.96 -4.63
N THR A 64 13.17 -19.81 -3.63
CA THR A 64 12.51 -20.92 -2.94
C THR A 64 11.01 -20.74 -3.02
N MET A 65 10.29 -21.85 -3.18
CA MET A 65 8.83 -21.86 -3.23
C MET A 65 8.32 -22.86 -2.20
N ALA A 66 7.39 -22.41 -1.39
CA ALA A 66 6.60 -23.27 -0.52
C ALA A 66 5.18 -23.37 -1.12
N VAL A 67 4.68 -24.58 -1.23
CA VAL A 67 3.34 -24.85 -1.76
C VAL A 67 2.58 -25.65 -0.72
N SER A 68 1.44 -25.14 -0.31
CA SER A 68 0.48 -25.80 0.57
C SER A 68 -0.88 -25.91 -0.13
N PRO A 69 -1.88 -26.60 0.43
CA PRO A 69 -3.22 -26.67 -0.17
C PRO A 69 -3.90 -25.30 -0.32
N GLU A 70 -3.53 -24.31 0.47
CA GLU A 70 -4.20 -23.00 0.55
C GLU A 70 -3.30 -21.81 0.23
N GLU A 71 -1.96 -22.03 0.12
CA GLU A 71 -1.00 -20.93 -0.02
C GLU A 71 0.21 -21.34 -0.88
N ILE A 72 0.65 -20.41 -1.73
CA ILE A 72 1.92 -20.48 -2.44
C ILE A 72 2.76 -19.28 -2.01
N ALA A 73 3.93 -19.53 -1.41
CA ALA A 73 4.89 -18.50 -1.06
C ALA A 73 6.14 -18.60 -1.94
N ILE A 74 6.51 -17.49 -2.60
CA ILE A 74 7.71 -17.38 -3.42
C ILE A 74 8.68 -16.41 -2.77
N ILE A 75 9.88 -16.87 -2.44
CA ILE A 75 10.92 -16.09 -1.80
C ILE A 75 12.10 -15.94 -2.77
N LYS A 76 12.28 -14.75 -3.32
CA LYS A 76 13.44 -14.42 -4.19
C LYS A 76 14.51 -13.72 -3.35
N LYS A 77 15.69 -14.30 -3.25
CA LYS A 77 16.86 -13.69 -2.58
C LYS A 77 17.56 -12.75 -3.56
N THR A 78 17.19 -11.49 -3.52
CA THR A 78 17.74 -10.41 -4.35
C THR A 78 17.81 -9.11 -3.57
N ARG A 79 18.51 -8.11 -4.11
CA ARG A 79 18.47 -6.76 -3.56
C ARG A 79 17.25 -6.04 -4.10
N SER A 80 16.40 -5.49 -3.22
CA SER A 80 15.21 -4.73 -3.63
C SER A 80 15.54 -3.52 -4.52
N SER A 81 16.74 -2.94 -4.34
CA SER A 81 17.24 -1.84 -5.17
C SER A 81 17.47 -2.19 -6.65
N THR A 82 17.44 -3.48 -7.02
CA THR A 82 17.53 -3.92 -8.43
C THR A 82 16.19 -3.86 -9.16
N TYR A 83 15.09 -3.63 -8.45
CA TYR A 83 13.76 -3.53 -9.03
C TYR A 83 13.24 -2.11 -8.94
N SER A 84 12.71 -1.57 -10.04
CA SER A 84 11.86 -0.38 -9.99
C SER A 84 10.51 -0.70 -9.34
N LEU A 85 9.77 0.34 -8.92
CA LEU A 85 8.43 0.14 -8.39
C LEU A 85 7.50 -0.53 -9.40
N ASP A 86 7.61 -0.18 -10.68
CA ASP A 86 6.82 -0.76 -11.76
C ASP A 86 7.12 -2.26 -11.91
N GLN A 87 8.39 -2.64 -11.95
CA GLN A 87 8.77 -4.06 -11.97
C GLN A 87 8.28 -4.85 -10.75
N ILE A 88 8.12 -4.20 -9.59
CA ILE A 88 7.54 -4.86 -8.40
C ILE A 88 6.02 -5.04 -8.58
N ILE A 89 5.34 -4.04 -9.14
CA ILE A 89 3.90 -4.13 -9.48
C ILE A 89 3.68 -5.22 -10.54
N ASP A 90 4.53 -5.29 -11.56
CA ASP A 90 4.46 -6.29 -12.64
C ASP A 90 4.59 -7.74 -12.12
N LEU A 91 5.24 -7.96 -10.96
CA LEU A 91 5.26 -9.29 -10.33
C LEU A 91 3.87 -9.81 -9.94
N LEU A 92 2.88 -8.95 -9.89
CA LEU A 92 1.49 -9.27 -9.56
C LEU A 92 0.56 -9.27 -10.79
N GLU A 93 1.09 -9.09 -12.01
CA GLU A 93 0.27 -8.93 -13.22
C GLU A 93 -0.59 -10.17 -13.52
N GLU A 94 -0.05 -11.38 -13.29
CA GLU A 94 -0.76 -12.64 -13.53
C GLU A 94 -1.91 -12.90 -12.55
N GLU A 95 -1.94 -12.20 -11.42
CA GLU A 95 -2.95 -12.38 -10.37
C GLU A 95 -4.31 -11.74 -10.73
N GLN A 96 -4.39 -11.01 -11.85
CA GLN A 96 -5.62 -10.38 -12.35
C GLN A 96 -6.33 -9.52 -11.28
N LEU A 97 -5.57 -8.74 -10.53
CA LEU A 97 -6.07 -7.90 -9.44
C LEU A 97 -6.89 -6.72 -9.97
N ASP A 98 -7.91 -6.31 -9.19
CA ASP A 98 -8.69 -5.11 -9.45
C ASP A 98 -7.99 -3.86 -8.92
N VAL A 99 -7.27 -4.02 -7.79
CA VAL A 99 -6.56 -2.93 -7.12
C VAL A 99 -5.32 -3.44 -6.38
N ILE A 100 -4.27 -2.61 -6.34
CA ILE A 100 -3.08 -2.83 -5.53
C ILE A 100 -2.92 -1.68 -4.54
N PHE A 101 -2.76 -2.01 -3.25
CA PHE A 101 -2.40 -1.07 -2.21
C PHE A 101 -0.92 -1.18 -1.87
N ILE A 102 -0.25 -0.03 -1.75
CA ILE A 102 1.19 0.03 -1.46
C ILE A 102 1.44 0.78 -0.16
N GLU A 103 2.23 0.19 0.73
CA GLU A 103 2.80 0.87 1.89
C GLU A 103 4.33 0.88 1.82
N GLY A 104 4.91 2.05 1.96
CA GLY A 104 6.36 2.28 1.82
C GLY A 104 6.73 2.93 0.49
N PHE A 105 7.97 2.79 0.05
CA PHE A 105 8.51 3.46 -1.15
C PHE A 105 8.28 4.98 -1.17
N HIS A 106 8.25 5.63 0.00
CA HIS A 106 7.77 7.01 0.16
C HIS A 106 8.41 7.98 -0.85
N SER A 107 9.73 7.96 -0.99
CA SER A 107 10.46 8.86 -1.91
C SER A 107 10.11 8.66 -3.39
N SER A 108 9.81 7.42 -3.78
CA SER A 108 9.42 7.09 -5.15
C SER A 108 7.94 7.42 -5.40
N ILE A 109 7.05 6.96 -4.51
CA ILE A 109 5.59 7.11 -4.68
C ILE A 109 5.13 8.56 -4.55
N ALA A 110 5.70 9.32 -3.61
CA ALA A 110 5.30 10.71 -3.38
C ALA A 110 5.39 11.59 -4.63
N LYS A 111 6.28 11.25 -5.58
CA LYS A 111 6.52 11.97 -6.84
C LYS A 111 5.79 11.39 -8.06
N ARG A 112 5.02 10.30 -7.90
CA ARG A 112 4.30 9.63 -8.99
C ARG A 112 2.92 10.25 -9.18
N ALA A 113 2.64 10.84 -10.34
CA ALA A 113 1.34 11.41 -10.66
C ALA A 113 0.31 10.34 -11.10
N ASP A 114 0.75 9.18 -11.48
CA ASP A 114 -0.06 8.03 -11.92
C ASP A 114 -0.52 7.13 -10.75
N ILE A 115 0.02 7.31 -9.55
CA ILE A 115 -0.41 6.61 -8.34
C ILE A 115 -1.25 7.55 -7.48
N THR A 116 -2.44 7.11 -7.07
CA THR A 116 -3.30 7.87 -6.15
C THR A 116 -2.84 7.66 -4.71
N LYS A 117 -2.59 8.75 -3.97
CA LYS A 117 -2.11 8.70 -2.60
C LYS A 117 -3.21 8.95 -1.58
N ILE A 118 -3.12 8.26 -0.45
CA ILE A 118 -3.84 8.55 0.78
C ILE A 118 -2.79 9.03 1.79
N VAL A 119 -2.89 10.29 2.18
CA VAL A 119 -1.94 10.89 3.12
C VAL A 119 -2.36 10.56 4.54
N THR A 120 -1.43 10.08 5.35
CA THR A 120 -1.64 9.82 6.78
C THR A 120 -0.67 10.63 7.63
N ALA A 121 -1.17 11.21 8.71
CA ALA A 121 -0.34 12.01 9.62
C ALA A 121 -0.75 11.81 11.08
N LYS A 122 0.16 12.10 12.01
CA LYS A 122 -0.10 12.08 13.46
C LYS A 122 -0.56 13.45 13.95
N ASN A 123 -0.02 14.51 13.37
CA ASN A 123 -0.22 15.91 13.75
C ASN A 123 -0.08 16.81 12.52
N THR A 124 -0.23 18.14 12.74
CA THR A 124 -0.18 19.15 11.68
C THR A 124 1.18 19.26 11.00
N ASP A 125 2.27 19.14 11.75
CA ASP A 125 3.63 19.26 11.20
C ASP A 125 3.94 18.09 10.26
N ASP A 126 3.58 16.86 10.69
CA ASP A 126 3.67 15.66 9.84
C ASP A 126 2.83 15.81 8.57
N LEU A 127 1.63 16.38 8.69
CA LEU A 127 0.73 16.60 7.58
C LEU A 127 1.31 17.61 6.58
N GLU A 128 1.73 18.79 7.06
CA GLU A 128 2.30 19.85 6.22
C GLU A 128 3.54 19.32 5.48
N LYS A 129 4.44 18.64 6.18
CA LYS A 129 5.61 18.03 5.56
C LYS A 129 5.23 17.01 4.48
N THR A 130 4.33 16.08 4.79
CA THR A 130 3.94 15.02 3.85
C THR A 130 3.26 15.59 2.62
N LEU A 131 2.38 16.60 2.78
CA LEU A 131 1.70 17.27 1.67
C LEU A 131 2.69 18.01 0.77
N ASN A 132 3.67 18.71 1.34
CA ASN A 132 4.70 19.44 0.58
C ASN A 132 5.60 18.51 -0.25
N GLU A 133 5.82 17.28 0.21
CA GLU A 133 6.64 16.28 -0.47
C GLU A 133 5.85 15.42 -1.46
N THR A 134 4.51 15.49 -1.45
CA THR A 134 3.63 14.58 -2.20
C THR A 134 2.90 15.31 -3.33
N VAL A 135 3.14 14.89 -4.58
CA VAL A 135 2.40 15.41 -5.75
C VAL A 135 1.00 14.80 -5.84
N GLN A 136 0.08 15.51 -6.53
CA GLN A 136 -1.25 14.98 -6.84
C GLN A 136 -1.16 13.73 -7.74
N PRO A 137 -2.19 12.85 -7.76
CA PRO A 137 -3.44 12.95 -7.03
C PRO A 137 -3.34 12.50 -5.56
N ILE A 138 -3.99 13.25 -4.67
CA ILE A 138 -4.17 12.89 -3.26
C ILE A 138 -5.66 12.73 -3.02
N LEU A 139 -6.07 11.51 -2.65
CA LEU A 139 -7.47 11.13 -2.48
C LEU A 139 -8.08 11.67 -1.20
N ALA A 140 -7.37 11.48 -0.10
CA ALA A 140 -7.83 11.83 1.24
C ALA A 140 -6.66 12.00 2.22
N ILE A 141 -6.94 12.64 3.34
CA ILE A 141 -6.10 12.70 4.54
C ILE A 141 -6.75 11.84 5.61
N THR A 142 -5.98 10.93 6.20
CA THR A 142 -6.42 10.06 7.29
C THR A 142 -5.36 9.94 8.38
N GLY A 143 -5.48 8.94 9.25
CA GLY A 143 -4.56 8.69 10.34
C GLY A 143 -4.94 9.41 11.62
N LEU A 144 -4.00 9.48 12.57
CA LEU A 144 -4.30 10.01 13.92
C LEU A 144 -4.79 11.46 13.90
N ILE A 145 -4.29 12.29 12.99
CA ILE A 145 -4.70 13.69 12.86
C ILE A 145 -6.19 13.82 12.50
N ALA A 146 -6.75 12.89 11.76
CA ALA A 146 -8.15 12.94 11.32
C ALA A 146 -9.14 12.75 12.48
N GLN A 147 -8.71 12.21 13.63
CA GLN A 147 -9.50 12.10 14.85
C GLN A 147 -9.77 13.47 15.49
N ASN A 148 -8.96 14.48 15.17
CA ASN A 148 -9.14 15.85 15.67
C ASN A 148 -9.05 16.86 14.52
N LYS A 149 -10.10 16.93 13.71
CA LYS A 149 -10.17 17.78 12.49
C LYS A 149 -10.03 19.27 12.76
N THR A 150 -10.33 19.73 13.98
CA THR A 150 -10.29 21.17 14.33
C THR A 150 -8.87 21.74 14.29
N THR A 151 -7.85 20.90 14.35
CA THR A 151 -6.45 21.31 14.29
C THR A 151 -5.92 21.49 12.86
N ILE A 152 -6.68 21.04 11.85
CA ILE A 152 -6.23 21.07 10.46
C ILE A 152 -6.67 22.37 9.79
N LYS A 153 -5.71 23.08 9.19
CA LYS A 153 -6.01 24.25 8.35
C LYS A 153 -6.95 23.84 7.21
N LYS A 154 -7.81 24.78 6.77
CA LYS A 154 -8.79 24.54 5.70
C LYS A 154 -8.10 23.98 4.45
N THR A 155 -8.48 22.78 4.04
CA THR A 155 -7.98 22.08 2.85
C THR A 155 -9.15 21.65 1.96
N LYS A 156 -8.89 21.48 0.65
CA LYS A 156 -9.85 20.92 -0.29
C LYS A 156 -9.82 19.38 -0.31
N ILE A 157 -8.78 18.78 0.29
CA ILE A 157 -8.64 17.32 0.34
C ILE A 157 -9.55 16.80 1.47
N PRO A 158 -10.40 15.80 1.24
CA PRO A 158 -11.24 15.20 2.28
C PRO A 158 -10.41 14.70 3.46
N ILE A 159 -10.86 14.99 4.69
CA ILE A 159 -10.26 14.51 5.93
C ILE A 159 -11.20 13.47 6.51
N ILE A 160 -10.73 12.24 6.64
CA ILE A 160 -11.55 11.07 6.96
C ILE A 160 -10.99 10.35 8.18
N ALA A 161 -11.76 10.32 9.26
CA ALA A 161 -11.44 9.61 10.49
C ALA A 161 -11.85 8.13 10.39
N LEU A 162 -10.91 7.23 10.63
CA LEU A 162 -11.20 5.79 10.64
C LEU A 162 -11.33 5.29 12.09
N PRO A 163 -12.24 4.33 12.35
CA PRO A 163 -13.13 3.69 11.37
C PRO A 163 -14.42 4.46 11.06
N ASP A 164 -14.79 5.49 11.85
CA ASP A 164 -16.12 6.11 11.89
C ASP A 164 -16.61 6.64 10.54
N GLU A 165 -15.71 7.19 9.74
CA GLU A 165 -16.02 7.75 8.42
C GLU A 165 -15.45 6.88 7.27
N GLY A 166 -15.09 5.64 7.56
CA GLY A 166 -14.39 4.77 6.61
C GLY A 166 -15.16 4.50 5.32
N GLU A 167 -16.50 4.46 5.36
CA GLU A 167 -17.34 4.32 4.18
C GLU A 167 -17.11 5.46 3.17
N GLN A 168 -16.85 6.69 3.64
CA GLN A 168 -16.53 7.80 2.74
C GLN A 168 -15.21 7.56 1.99
N LEU A 169 -14.21 6.99 2.67
CA LEU A 169 -12.93 6.65 2.04
C LEU A 169 -13.10 5.53 1.01
N LEU A 170 -13.88 4.51 1.36
CA LEU A 170 -14.21 3.39 0.48
C LEU A 170 -14.89 3.89 -0.81
N GLU A 171 -15.89 4.75 -0.69
CA GLU A 171 -16.60 5.34 -1.83
C GLU A 171 -15.69 6.19 -2.72
N LEU A 172 -14.74 6.93 -2.13
CA LEU A 172 -13.74 7.67 -2.90
C LEU A 172 -12.83 6.74 -3.71
N VAL A 173 -12.41 5.62 -3.13
CA VAL A 173 -11.63 4.59 -3.84
C VAL A 173 -12.47 3.97 -4.95
N LYS A 174 -13.73 3.58 -4.67
CA LYS A 174 -14.63 2.94 -5.63
C LYS A 174 -14.95 3.81 -6.84
N LYS A 175 -14.98 5.13 -6.70
CA LYS A 175 -15.15 6.04 -7.83
C LYS A 175 -14.07 5.88 -8.90
N HIS A 176 -12.87 5.45 -8.53
CA HIS A 176 -11.78 5.22 -9.49
C HIS A 176 -12.00 3.96 -10.33
N PHE A 177 -12.68 2.93 -9.82
CA PHE A 177 -13.04 1.75 -10.62
C PHE A 177 -13.98 2.09 -11.77
N ASN A 178 -14.90 3.04 -11.55
CA ASN A 178 -15.87 3.46 -12.54
C ASN A 178 -15.29 4.40 -13.62
N GLN A 179 -14.09 4.92 -13.44
CA GLN A 179 -13.42 5.83 -14.37
C GLN A 179 -12.47 5.11 -15.33
N GLN A 180 -12.20 3.83 -15.10
CA GLN A 180 -11.42 3.04 -16.05
C GLN A 180 -12.31 2.43 -17.13
N PRO A 181 -11.89 2.43 -18.41
CA PRO A 181 -12.59 1.67 -19.44
C PRO A 181 -12.56 0.19 -19.02
N LYS A 182 -13.74 -0.46 -19.02
CA LYS A 182 -13.83 -1.90 -18.79
C LYS A 182 -12.91 -2.60 -19.79
N PRO A 183 -12.10 -3.56 -19.36
CA PRO A 183 -11.34 -4.38 -20.30
C PRO A 183 -12.32 -5.05 -21.26
N SER A 184 -12.10 -4.83 -22.55
CA SER A 184 -12.83 -5.46 -23.65
C SER A 184 -12.50 -6.94 -23.74
#